data_06c16eed28b6258227617052cf088e73
#
_entry.id   06c16eed28b6258227617052cf088e73
#
_cell.length_a   1.000
_cell.length_b   1.000
_cell.length_c   1.000
_cell.angle_alpha   90.00
_cell.angle_beta   90.00
_cell.angle_gamma   90.00
#
_symmetry.space_group_name_H-M   'P 1'
#
loop_
_entity.id
_entity.type
_entity.pdbx_description
1 polymer ?
#
loop_
_entity_poly.entity_id
_entity_poly.type
_entity_poly.pdbx_seq_one_letter_code
_entity_poly.pdbx_strand_id
1 'polypeptide(L)'
;MNIFALDRDPYVAASFHCDKHVVKMICEYAQLLSTAHRQLDGTPVILEWENIEDNGNTKIAKRKTLHPLPGETPYVEFETVTVRDDEGHLRDEVTGTASLLGRLCYNSTHHNHPCAIWARQTDANYHWLVQLFDGVLREYEKRYQKKHATEKLREFFLIAPKNIDKGVLTPFALAMPDEYKVDDEVLSYQNYYVGDKARFAKWTEPATVPKWFSNRVQDDESNFQRPSRVRG
;
A
#
# COMPACT_ATOMS: atom_id res chain seq x y z
N MET A 1 3.51 0.00 4.14
CA MET A 1 2.93 0.75 2.99
C MET A 1 3.97 1.75 2.51
N ASN A 2 4.47 1.62 1.29
CA ASN A 2 5.51 2.49 0.72
C ASN A 2 5.12 2.95 -0.67
N ILE A 3 5.69 4.07 -1.12
CA ILE A 3 5.70 4.45 -2.53
C ILE A 3 7.12 4.15 -3.02
N PHE A 4 7.32 3.09 -3.78
CA PHE A 4 8.64 2.78 -4.32
C PHE A 4 8.94 3.67 -5.53
N ALA A 5 9.45 4.86 -5.28
CA ALA A 5 9.90 5.80 -6.30
C ALA A 5 11.28 5.35 -6.85
N LEU A 6 11.29 4.31 -7.69
CA LEU A 6 12.50 3.70 -8.24
C LEU A 6 13.07 4.48 -9.44
N ASP A 7 12.32 5.47 -9.93
CA ASP A 7 12.70 6.45 -10.93
C ASP A 7 11.87 7.72 -10.70
N ARG A 8 12.29 8.87 -11.25
CA ARG A 8 11.51 10.11 -11.20
C ARG A 8 10.30 10.05 -12.13
N ASP A 9 10.41 9.33 -13.25
CA ASP A 9 9.27 9.00 -14.12
C ASP A 9 8.45 7.86 -13.49
N PRO A 10 7.15 8.06 -13.22
CA PRO A 10 6.30 7.07 -12.55
C PRO A 10 6.10 5.78 -13.37
N TYR A 11 6.10 5.84 -14.69
CA TYR A 11 5.97 4.65 -15.54
C TYR A 11 7.26 3.85 -15.60
N VAL A 12 8.42 4.54 -15.62
CA VAL A 12 9.72 3.88 -15.48
C VAL A 12 9.84 3.24 -14.11
N ALA A 13 9.48 3.97 -13.03
CA ALA A 13 9.43 3.42 -11.68
C ALA A 13 8.54 2.18 -11.59
N ALA A 14 7.36 2.19 -12.24
CA ALA A 14 6.47 1.03 -12.31
C ALA A 14 7.13 -0.19 -12.95
N SER A 15 7.84 0.00 -14.07
CA SER A 15 8.53 -1.07 -14.80
C SER A 15 9.65 -1.71 -13.96
N PHE A 16 10.24 -0.97 -13.02
CA PHE A 16 11.29 -1.44 -12.13
C PHE A 16 10.77 -2.26 -10.93
N HIS A 17 9.47 -2.29 -10.68
CA HIS A 17 8.91 -3.11 -9.62
C HIS A 17 9.16 -4.60 -9.90
N CYS A 18 9.67 -5.31 -8.91
CA CYS A 18 9.79 -6.77 -8.99
C CYS A 18 8.40 -7.44 -8.96
N ASP A 19 8.30 -8.71 -9.35
CA ASP A 19 7.04 -9.42 -9.52
C ASP A 19 6.14 -9.37 -8.27
N LYS A 20 6.70 -9.60 -7.07
CA LYS A 20 5.95 -9.50 -5.82
C LYS A 20 5.39 -8.10 -5.58
N HIS A 21 6.17 -7.06 -5.94
CA HIS A 21 5.73 -5.69 -5.78
C HIS A 21 4.68 -5.29 -6.83
N VAL A 22 4.78 -5.74 -8.06
CA VAL A 22 3.74 -5.52 -9.07
C VAL A 22 2.38 -6.02 -8.55
N VAL A 23 2.31 -7.20 -7.96
CA VAL A 23 1.06 -7.75 -7.42
C VAL A 23 0.58 -6.97 -6.20
N LYS A 24 1.47 -6.70 -5.25
CA LYS A 24 1.13 -6.15 -3.94
C LYS A 24 0.86 -4.64 -3.99
N MET A 25 1.70 -3.89 -4.71
CA MET A 25 1.68 -2.43 -4.65
C MET A 25 0.48 -1.81 -5.35
N ILE A 26 -0.17 -2.49 -6.28
CA ILE A 26 -1.45 -2.05 -6.84
C ILE A 26 -2.47 -1.76 -5.74
N CYS A 27 -2.64 -2.69 -4.79
CA CYS A 27 -3.55 -2.47 -3.67
C CYS A 27 -3.06 -1.37 -2.72
N GLU A 28 -1.75 -1.33 -2.41
CA GLU A 28 -1.20 -0.32 -1.50
C GLU A 28 -1.29 1.10 -2.08
N TYR A 29 -0.99 1.28 -3.37
CA TYR A 29 -1.14 2.59 -4.03
C TYR A 29 -2.59 3.03 -4.11
N ALA A 30 -3.51 2.12 -4.43
CA ALA A 30 -4.93 2.42 -4.40
C ALA A 30 -5.43 2.77 -2.98
N GLN A 31 -4.88 2.16 -1.93
CA GLN A 31 -5.18 2.52 -0.54
C GLN A 31 -4.65 3.92 -0.19
N LEU A 32 -3.46 4.30 -0.64
CA LEU A 32 -2.91 5.66 -0.45
C LEU A 32 -3.77 6.71 -1.16
N LEU A 33 -4.13 6.47 -2.43
CA LEU A 33 -5.01 7.35 -3.21
C LEU A 33 -6.40 7.46 -2.58
N SER A 34 -6.99 6.33 -2.15
CA SER A 34 -8.27 6.32 -1.43
C SER A 34 -8.19 7.11 -0.12
N THR A 35 -7.08 6.96 0.61
CA THR A 35 -6.85 7.71 1.86
C THR A 35 -6.76 9.21 1.59
N ALA A 36 -6.14 9.65 0.49
CA ALA A 36 -6.12 11.05 0.10
C ALA A 36 -7.54 11.61 -0.09
N HIS A 37 -8.39 10.93 -0.86
CA HIS A 37 -9.79 11.33 -1.05
C HIS A 37 -10.55 11.42 0.27
N ARG A 38 -10.43 10.39 1.11
CA ARG A 38 -11.19 10.33 2.37
C ARG A 38 -10.73 11.34 3.39
N GLN A 39 -9.44 11.63 3.45
CA GLN A 39 -8.90 12.62 4.40
C GLN A 39 -9.18 14.07 3.96
N LEU A 40 -9.27 14.32 2.66
CA LEU A 40 -9.48 15.68 2.13
C LEU A 40 -10.95 16.00 1.87
N ASP A 41 -11.71 15.05 1.33
CA ASP A 41 -13.10 15.28 0.88
C ASP A 41 -14.14 14.54 1.71
N GLY A 42 -13.73 13.56 2.53
CA GLY A 42 -14.64 12.78 3.37
C GLY A 42 -15.02 13.53 4.65
N THR A 43 -16.26 13.35 5.10
CA THR A 43 -16.72 13.86 6.38
C THR A 43 -16.52 12.82 7.47
N PRO A 44 -15.79 13.09 8.58
CA PRO A 44 -15.57 12.09 9.60
C PRO A 44 -16.87 11.73 10.33
N VAL A 45 -17.18 10.46 10.39
CA VAL A 45 -18.32 9.89 11.13
C VAL A 45 -17.80 8.84 12.10
N ILE A 46 -18.18 8.95 13.36
CA ILE A 46 -17.84 8.00 14.42
C ILE A 46 -18.98 7.00 14.53
N LEU A 47 -18.65 5.72 14.38
CA LEU A 47 -19.55 4.61 14.67
C LEU A 47 -19.09 3.94 15.97
N GLU A 48 -20.05 3.67 16.85
CA GLU A 48 -19.86 2.97 18.13
C GLU A 48 -20.80 1.78 18.19
N TRP A 49 -20.30 0.63 18.64
CA TRP A 49 -21.09 -0.60 18.77
C TRP A 49 -20.48 -1.50 19.83
N GLU A 50 -21.19 -2.58 20.19
CA GLU A 50 -20.68 -3.61 21.08
C GLU A 50 -20.52 -4.92 20.30
N ASN A 51 -19.37 -5.56 20.45
CA ASN A 51 -19.23 -6.98 20.14
C ASN A 51 -19.71 -7.79 21.35
N ILE A 52 -20.29 -8.94 21.09
CA ILE A 52 -20.82 -9.85 22.13
C ILE A 52 -20.02 -11.15 22.02
N GLU A 53 -19.39 -11.53 23.12
CA GLU A 53 -18.60 -12.75 23.24
C GLU A 53 -19.20 -13.67 24.26
N ASP A 54 -18.75 -14.93 24.28
CA ASP A 54 -19.08 -15.93 25.29
C ASP A 54 -20.60 -16.09 25.51
N ASN A 55 -21.35 -16.40 24.44
CA ASN A 55 -22.80 -16.57 24.43
C ASN A 55 -23.58 -15.42 25.10
N GLY A 56 -23.08 -14.19 24.98
CA GLY A 56 -23.73 -13.01 25.55
C GLY A 56 -23.22 -12.58 26.93
N ASN A 57 -22.25 -13.28 27.50
CA ASN A 57 -21.71 -12.96 28.81
C ASN A 57 -20.76 -11.76 28.81
N THR A 58 -20.09 -11.52 27.69
CA THR A 58 -19.09 -10.45 27.55
C THR A 58 -19.47 -9.48 26.45
N LYS A 59 -19.51 -8.19 26.78
CA LYS A 59 -19.72 -7.10 25.84
C LYS A 59 -18.43 -6.29 25.68
N ILE A 60 -17.97 -6.11 24.44
CA ILE A 60 -16.77 -5.34 24.14
C ILE A 60 -17.15 -4.14 23.30
N ALA A 61 -17.05 -2.94 23.88
CA ALA A 61 -17.29 -1.70 23.17
C ALA A 61 -16.24 -1.49 22.04
N LYS A 62 -16.70 -1.18 20.87
CA LYS A 62 -15.90 -0.87 19.69
C LYS A 62 -16.24 0.53 19.20
N ARG A 63 -15.23 1.19 18.65
CA ARG A 63 -15.37 2.51 18.05
C ARG A 63 -14.50 2.61 16.81
N LYS A 64 -15.04 3.19 15.74
CA LYS A 64 -14.30 3.44 14.50
C LYS A 64 -14.74 4.75 13.86
N THR A 65 -13.76 5.52 13.42
CA THR A 65 -14.02 6.70 12.58
C THR A 65 -13.91 6.29 11.12
N LEU A 66 -14.95 6.55 10.35
CA LEU A 66 -14.98 6.46 8.90
C LEU A 66 -15.01 7.87 8.31
N HIS A 67 -14.61 7.98 7.06
CA HIS A 67 -14.64 9.23 6.29
C HIS A 67 -15.41 8.97 4.99
N PRO A 68 -16.77 8.85 5.05
CA PRO A 68 -17.57 8.66 3.86
C PRO A 68 -17.43 9.83 2.90
N LEU A 69 -17.37 9.51 1.61
CA LEU A 69 -17.47 10.47 0.53
C LEU A 69 -18.95 10.75 0.23
N PRO A 70 -19.28 11.85 -0.49
CA PRO A 70 -20.66 12.13 -0.89
C PRO A 70 -21.30 10.93 -1.59
N GLY A 71 -22.48 10.54 -1.12
CA GLY A 71 -23.24 9.38 -1.63
C GLY A 71 -22.94 8.04 -0.94
N GLU A 72 -21.95 7.98 -0.06
CA GLU A 72 -21.69 6.80 0.78
C GLU A 72 -22.41 6.90 2.12
N THR A 73 -22.92 5.79 2.63
CA THR A 73 -23.61 5.73 3.93
C THR A 73 -22.85 4.82 4.89
N PRO A 74 -22.37 5.34 6.05
CA PRO A 74 -21.71 4.53 7.06
C PRO A 74 -22.71 3.66 7.82
N TYR A 75 -22.34 2.41 8.11
CA TYR A 75 -23.14 1.46 8.89
C TYR A 75 -22.25 0.46 9.62
N VAL A 76 -22.85 -0.26 10.56
CA VAL A 76 -22.21 -1.42 11.20
C VAL A 76 -22.94 -2.68 10.74
N GLU A 77 -22.19 -3.61 10.18
CA GLU A 77 -22.64 -4.94 9.82
C GLU A 77 -22.29 -5.89 10.96
N PHE A 78 -23.24 -6.73 11.36
CA PHE A 78 -23.04 -7.72 12.41
C PHE A 78 -23.07 -9.13 11.83
N GLU A 79 -22.14 -9.96 12.28
CA GLU A 79 -22.11 -11.37 11.96
C GLU A 79 -21.99 -12.19 13.26
N THR A 80 -22.61 -13.37 13.27
CA THR A 80 -22.45 -14.34 14.36
C THR A 80 -21.48 -15.42 13.90
N VAL A 81 -20.45 -15.64 14.72
CA VAL A 81 -19.41 -16.64 14.45
C VAL A 81 -19.35 -17.60 15.61
N THR A 82 -19.45 -18.91 15.33
CA THR A 82 -19.22 -19.92 16.33
C THR A 82 -17.73 -20.19 16.46
N VAL A 83 -17.15 -19.90 17.61
CA VAL A 83 -15.75 -20.12 17.93
C VAL A 83 -15.59 -21.31 18.89
N ARG A 84 -14.41 -21.91 18.86
CA ARG A 84 -14.04 -22.98 19.79
C ARG A 84 -13.03 -22.42 20.78
N ASP A 85 -13.31 -22.57 22.08
CA ASP A 85 -12.38 -22.19 23.14
C ASP A 85 -11.21 -23.18 23.29
N ASP A 86 -10.25 -22.86 24.14
CA ASP A 86 -9.05 -23.69 24.37
C ASP A 86 -9.40 -25.07 25.01
N GLU A 87 -10.59 -25.21 25.62
CA GLU A 87 -11.10 -26.45 26.19
C GLU A 87 -11.92 -27.28 25.19
N GLY A 88 -12.18 -26.71 24.00
CA GLY A 88 -12.89 -27.37 22.90
C GLY A 88 -14.40 -27.15 22.89
N HIS A 89 -14.97 -26.32 23.77
CA HIS A 89 -16.39 -25.97 23.78
C HIS A 89 -16.69 -24.95 22.67
N LEU A 90 -17.88 -25.07 22.08
CA LEU A 90 -18.39 -24.13 21.09
C LEU A 90 -19.14 -23.00 21.76
N ARG A 91 -18.89 -21.77 21.35
CA ARG A 91 -19.62 -20.58 21.81
C ARG A 91 -19.89 -19.65 20.64
N ASP A 92 -20.96 -18.88 20.71
CA ASP A 92 -21.31 -17.90 19.71
C ASP A 92 -20.82 -16.50 20.08
N GLU A 93 -20.22 -15.83 19.13
CA GLU A 93 -19.75 -14.45 19.23
C GLU A 93 -20.42 -13.62 18.13
N VAL A 94 -20.86 -12.40 18.50
CA VAL A 94 -21.39 -11.42 17.54
C VAL A 94 -20.34 -10.33 17.33
N THR A 95 -19.84 -10.24 16.13
CA THR A 95 -18.83 -9.25 15.74
C THR A 95 -19.42 -8.22 14.80
N GLY A 96 -19.29 -6.94 15.18
CA GLY A 96 -19.66 -5.81 14.36
C GLY A 96 -18.47 -5.32 13.51
N THR A 97 -18.72 -5.01 12.25
CA THR A 97 -17.76 -4.41 11.34
C THR A 97 -18.30 -3.12 10.74
N ALA A 98 -17.62 -2.00 11.02
CA ALA A 98 -17.99 -0.71 10.44
C ALA A 98 -17.61 -0.66 8.95
N SER A 99 -18.56 -0.31 8.10
CA SER A 99 -18.45 -0.32 6.64
C SER A 99 -19.16 0.88 5.99
N LEU A 100 -19.07 0.98 4.67
CA LEU A 100 -19.71 2.04 3.86
C LEU A 100 -20.54 1.40 2.74
N LEU A 101 -21.84 1.67 2.74
CA LEU A 101 -22.72 1.34 1.62
C LEU A 101 -22.46 2.31 0.47
N GLY A 102 -22.45 1.80 -0.78
CA GLY A 102 -22.14 2.61 -1.97
C GLY A 102 -20.66 2.99 -2.10
N ARG A 103 -19.76 2.27 -1.45
CA ARG A 103 -18.34 2.58 -1.35
C ARG A 103 -17.66 2.77 -2.71
N LEU A 104 -17.12 3.97 -2.93
CA LEU A 104 -16.47 4.41 -4.16
C LEU A 104 -15.00 3.96 -4.26
N CYS A 105 -14.28 3.93 -3.12
CA CYS A 105 -12.88 3.53 -3.04
C CYS A 105 -12.59 2.85 -1.69
N TYR A 106 -11.35 2.44 -1.42
CA TYR A 106 -10.98 1.81 -0.16
C TYR A 106 -11.20 2.72 1.05
N ASN A 107 -11.34 2.14 2.23
CA ASN A 107 -11.37 2.89 3.48
C ASN A 107 -10.03 3.61 3.72
N SER A 108 -10.08 4.74 4.45
CA SER A 108 -8.86 5.40 4.91
C SER A 108 -8.04 4.45 5.79
N THR A 109 -6.76 4.34 5.50
CA THR A 109 -5.83 3.51 6.27
C THR A 109 -4.47 4.20 6.38
N HIS A 110 -3.78 4.00 7.50
CA HIS A 110 -2.42 4.52 7.72
C HIS A 110 -2.28 6.02 7.38
N HIS A 111 -3.30 6.83 7.69
CA HIS A 111 -3.38 8.25 7.28
C HIS A 111 -2.20 9.10 7.78
N ASN A 112 -1.53 8.69 8.87
CA ASN A 112 -0.33 9.35 9.40
C ASN A 112 0.98 8.79 8.84
N HIS A 113 0.93 7.79 7.97
CA HIS A 113 2.14 7.26 7.32
C HIS A 113 2.77 8.31 6.38
N PRO A 114 4.11 8.49 6.36
CA PRO A 114 4.75 9.52 5.52
C PRO A 114 4.31 9.49 4.05
N CYS A 115 4.20 8.31 3.43
CA CYS A 115 3.72 8.18 2.05
C CYS A 115 2.24 8.58 1.87
N ALA A 116 1.39 8.37 2.90
CA ALA A 116 -0.01 8.79 2.84
C ALA A 116 -0.14 10.32 3.01
N ILE A 117 0.71 10.94 3.82
CA ILE A 117 0.81 12.39 3.95
C ILE A 117 1.30 12.99 2.63
N TRP A 118 2.41 12.47 2.08
CA TRP A 118 2.99 12.92 0.83
C TRP A 118 1.99 12.85 -0.34
N ALA A 119 1.25 11.74 -0.47
CA ALA A 119 0.28 11.54 -1.55
C ALA A 119 -0.86 12.57 -1.60
N ARG A 120 -1.18 13.22 -0.47
CA ARG A 120 -2.23 14.25 -0.35
C ARG A 120 -1.72 15.66 -0.09
N GLN A 121 -0.39 15.86 -0.12
CA GLN A 121 0.22 17.14 0.15
C GLN A 121 0.02 18.14 -0.97
N THR A 122 0.17 17.71 -2.24
CA THR A 122 -0.09 18.51 -3.43
C THR A 122 -0.77 17.68 -4.52
N ASP A 123 -1.47 18.35 -5.44
CA ASP A 123 -2.06 17.68 -6.59
C ASP A 123 -1.00 17.07 -7.52
N ALA A 124 0.19 17.65 -7.62
CA ALA A 124 1.30 17.07 -8.38
C ALA A 124 1.79 15.73 -7.78
N ASN A 125 1.89 15.64 -6.43
CA ASN A 125 2.22 14.38 -5.75
C ASN A 125 1.14 13.32 -6.00
N TYR A 126 -0.13 13.73 -5.87
CA TYR A 126 -1.27 12.85 -6.12
C TYR A 126 -1.24 12.29 -7.54
N HIS A 127 -1.10 13.16 -8.55
CA HIS A 127 -1.07 12.74 -9.95
C HIS A 127 0.14 11.87 -10.28
N TRP A 128 1.30 12.13 -9.68
CA TRP A 128 2.45 11.25 -9.81
C TRP A 128 2.15 9.83 -9.31
N LEU A 129 1.49 9.72 -8.14
CA LEU A 129 1.09 8.42 -7.59
C LEU A 129 0.00 7.74 -8.44
N VAL A 130 -0.93 8.49 -9.02
CA VAL A 130 -1.92 7.96 -10.00
C VAL A 130 -1.23 7.36 -11.21
N GLN A 131 -0.21 8.04 -11.75
CA GLN A 131 0.57 7.54 -12.89
C GLN A 131 1.38 6.30 -12.51
N LEU A 132 1.97 6.25 -11.32
CA LEU A 132 2.64 5.06 -10.81
C LEU A 132 1.67 3.88 -10.67
N PHE A 133 0.49 4.11 -10.09
CA PHE A 133 -0.57 3.12 -9.96
C PHE A 133 -1.01 2.57 -11.34
N ASP A 134 -1.24 3.46 -12.31
CA ASP A 134 -1.56 3.08 -13.69
C ASP A 134 -0.42 2.27 -14.33
N GLY A 135 0.81 2.70 -14.15
CA GLY A 135 2.00 1.99 -14.64
C GLY A 135 2.11 0.58 -14.08
N VAL A 136 1.87 0.40 -12.76
CA VAL A 136 1.94 -0.93 -12.14
C VAL A 136 0.76 -1.83 -12.56
N LEU A 137 -0.43 -1.27 -12.82
CA LEU A 137 -1.54 -2.01 -13.44
C LEU A 137 -1.16 -2.55 -14.83
N ARG A 138 -0.53 -1.72 -15.66
CA ARG A 138 -0.04 -2.13 -17.00
C ARG A 138 1.05 -3.20 -16.90
N GLU A 139 2.00 -3.06 -15.96
CA GLU A 139 3.02 -4.08 -15.71
C GLU A 139 2.40 -5.40 -15.25
N TYR A 140 1.35 -5.35 -14.42
CA TYR A 140 0.61 -6.54 -14.00
C TYR A 140 -0.05 -7.23 -15.20
N GLU A 141 -0.80 -6.49 -16.02
CA GLU A 141 -1.46 -7.03 -17.22
C GLU A 141 -0.43 -7.61 -18.21
N LYS A 142 0.67 -6.91 -18.44
CA LYS A 142 1.76 -7.33 -19.32
C LYS A 142 2.41 -8.64 -18.87
N ARG A 143 2.68 -8.79 -17.55
CA ARG A 143 3.38 -9.98 -17.01
C ARG A 143 2.45 -11.17 -16.82
N TYR A 144 1.20 -10.94 -16.40
CA TYR A 144 0.31 -12.02 -15.99
C TYR A 144 -0.86 -12.26 -16.96
N GLN A 145 -0.99 -11.46 -18.03
CA GLN A 145 -2.09 -11.53 -19.00
C GLN A 145 -3.47 -11.51 -18.34
N LYS A 146 -3.58 -10.72 -17.25
CA LYS A 146 -4.79 -10.60 -16.42
C LYS A 146 -4.97 -9.15 -15.97
N LYS A 147 -6.21 -8.75 -15.80
CA LYS A 147 -6.56 -7.48 -15.16
C LYS A 147 -6.61 -7.65 -13.65
N HIS A 148 -6.02 -6.72 -12.92
CA HIS A 148 -6.09 -6.73 -11.47
C HIS A 148 -7.45 -6.21 -11.00
N ALA A 149 -8.07 -6.84 -9.98
CA ALA A 149 -9.40 -6.45 -9.47
C ALA A 149 -9.49 -4.98 -9.03
N THR A 150 -8.38 -4.38 -8.60
CA THR A 150 -8.29 -2.96 -8.18
C THR A 150 -8.34 -1.99 -9.39
N GLU A 151 -8.17 -2.47 -10.63
CA GLU A 151 -8.26 -1.64 -11.85
C GLU A 151 -9.59 -0.89 -11.94
N LYS A 152 -10.65 -1.43 -11.38
CA LYS A 152 -11.97 -0.75 -11.30
C LYS A 152 -11.93 0.64 -10.64
N LEU A 153 -10.89 0.95 -9.85
CA LEU A 153 -10.69 2.24 -9.21
C LEU A 153 -9.90 3.24 -10.08
N ARG A 154 -9.38 2.81 -11.23
CA ARG A 154 -8.52 3.61 -12.11
C ARG A 154 -9.19 4.91 -12.54
N GLU A 155 -10.40 4.83 -13.07
CA GLU A 155 -11.19 5.98 -13.52
C GLU A 155 -11.48 6.96 -12.39
N PHE A 156 -11.81 6.44 -11.20
CA PHE A 156 -12.08 7.25 -10.01
C PHE A 156 -10.86 8.10 -9.61
N PHE A 157 -9.65 7.53 -9.68
CA PHE A 157 -8.43 8.22 -9.28
C PHE A 157 -7.91 9.24 -10.31
N LEU A 158 -8.43 9.26 -11.55
CA LEU A 158 -8.06 10.32 -12.52
C LEU A 158 -8.49 11.71 -12.05
N ILE A 159 -9.48 11.79 -11.18
CA ILE A 159 -9.96 13.04 -10.57
C ILE A 159 -9.31 13.15 -9.18
N ALA A 160 -8.49 14.17 -8.98
CA ALA A 160 -7.90 14.43 -7.68
C ALA A 160 -8.96 14.88 -6.65
N PRO A 161 -8.71 14.69 -5.34
CA PRO A 161 -9.58 15.26 -4.30
C PRO A 161 -9.81 16.76 -4.51
N LYS A 162 -11.04 17.23 -4.24
CA LYS A 162 -11.41 18.65 -4.45
C LYS A 162 -10.64 19.60 -3.55
N ASN A 163 -10.37 19.16 -2.33
CA ASN A 163 -9.71 19.96 -1.29
C ASN A 163 -8.19 19.74 -1.24
N ILE A 164 -7.59 19.17 -2.29
CA ILE A 164 -6.14 19.03 -2.37
C ILE A 164 -5.47 20.35 -2.75
N ASP A 165 -4.37 20.69 -2.08
CA ASP A 165 -3.61 21.89 -2.39
C ASP A 165 -2.96 21.78 -3.79
N LYS A 166 -3.01 22.89 -4.54
CA LYS A 166 -2.28 23.02 -5.80
C LYS A 166 -0.81 23.28 -5.51
N GLY A 167 0.07 22.52 -6.17
CA GLY A 167 1.50 22.66 -5.94
C GLY A 167 2.37 21.86 -6.89
N VAL A 168 3.68 21.98 -6.69
CA VAL A 168 4.69 21.23 -7.45
C VAL A 168 4.92 19.85 -6.82
N LEU A 169 5.54 18.96 -7.57
CA LEU A 169 6.01 17.68 -7.05
C LEU A 169 7.07 17.93 -5.97
N THR A 170 6.77 17.47 -4.76
CA THR A 170 7.69 17.59 -3.62
C THR A 170 8.64 16.38 -3.54
N PRO A 171 9.76 16.46 -2.80
CA PRO A 171 10.63 15.31 -2.55
C PRO A 171 9.84 14.08 -2.06
N PHE A 172 10.20 12.90 -2.52
CA PHE A 172 9.49 11.68 -2.14
C PHE A 172 9.67 11.37 -0.65
N ALA A 173 8.59 10.95 0.02
CA ALA A 173 8.67 10.52 1.40
C ALA A 173 9.55 9.27 1.55
N LEU A 174 10.60 9.36 2.37
CA LEU A 174 11.54 8.26 2.62
C LEU A 174 11.06 7.39 3.78
N ALA A 175 10.23 6.39 3.46
CA ALA A 175 9.66 5.46 4.45
C ALA A 175 10.44 4.12 4.47
N MET A 176 11.73 4.18 4.74
CA MET A 176 12.64 3.05 4.86
C MET A 176 13.60 3.26 6.04
N PRO A 177 14.36 2.23 6.48
CA PRO A 177 15.43 2.36 7.47
C PRO A 177 16.49 3.39 7.05
N ASP A 178 17.08 4.07 8.03
CA ASP A 178 17.99 5.19 7.79
C ASP A 178 19.25 4.79 7.01
N GLU A 179 19.71 3.56 7.15
CA GLU A 179 20.87 3.01 6.44
C GLU A 179 20.75 3.05 4.90
N TYR A 180 19.52 3.14 4.37
CA TYR A 180 19.27 3.24 2.92
C TYR A 180 19.10 4.67 2.42
N LYS A 181 18.96 5.63 3.35
CA LYS A 181 18.68 7.03 3.01
C LYS A 181 19.94 7.78 2.60
N VAL A 182 19.84 8.44 1.48
CA VAL A 182 20.83 9.39 0.95
C VAL A 182 20.10 10.64 0.45
N ASP A 183 20.83 11.66 0.01
CA ASP A 183 20.24 12.92 -0.47
C ASP A 183 19.28 12.76 -1.65
N ASP A 184 19.54 11.81 -2.54
CA ASP A 184 18.62 11.46 -3.64
C ASP A 184 17.62 10.40 -3.20
N GLU A 185 16.33 10.75 -3.25
CA GLU A 185 15.24 9.88 -2.79
C GLU A 185 15.10 8.63 -3.67
N VAL A 186 15.29 8.76 -4.98
CA VAL A 186 15.23 7.63 -5.92
C VAL A 186 16.37 6.65 -5.60
N LEU A 187 17.57 7.18 -5.40
CA LEU A 187 18.71 6.37 -5.00
C LEU A 187 18.48 5.68 -3.64
N SER A 188 17.84 6.36 -2.68
CA SER A 188 17.44 5.78 -1.39
C SER A 188 16.51 4.59 -1.57
N TYR A 189 15.49 4.69 -2.43
CA TYR A 189 14.60 3.58 -2.74
C TYR A 189 15.30 2.45 -3.50
N GLN A 190 16.22 2.75 -4.41
CA GLN A 190 17.04 1.75 -5.09
C GLN A 190 17.97 1.02 -4.10
N ASN A 191 18.61 1.75 -3.16
CA ASN A 191 19.41 1.15 -2.08
C ASN A 191 18.57 0.20 -1.22
N TYR A 192 17.37 0.64 -0.83
CA TYR A 192 16.44 -0.19 -0.07
C TYR A 192 16.00 -1.45 -0.84
N TYR A 193 15.86 -1.35 -2.16
CA TYR A 193 15.56 -2.49 -3.01
C TYR A 193 16.70 -3.52 -3.06
N VAL A 194 17.93 -3.05 -3.21
CA VAL A 194 19.12 -3.91 -3.24
C VAL A 194 19.37 -4.52 -1.86
N GLY A 195 19.32 -3.74 -0.79
CA GLY A 195 19.67 -4.21 0.55
C GLY A 195 18.63 -5.15 1.17
N ASP A 196 17.33 -4.80 1.10
CA ASP A 196 16.29 -5.54 1.82
C ASP A 196 15.37 -6.37 0.91
N LYS A 197 15.19 -5.99 -0.35
CA LYS A 197 14.26 -6.65 -1.25
C LYS A 197 14.92 -7.66 -2.18
N ALA A 198 16.25 -7.63 -2.36
CA ALA A 198 16.99 -8.54 -3.24
C ALA A 198 16.69 -10.02 -2.95
N ARG A 199 16.51 -10.40 -1.68
CA ARG A 199 16.20 -11.77 -1.24
C ARG A 199 14.96 -12.39 -1.91
N PHE A 200 14.04 -11.57 -2.44
CA PHE A 200 12.84 -12.05 -3.14
C PHE A 200 12.60 -11.36 -4.48
N ALA A 201 13.38 -10.34 -4.82
CA ALA A 201 13.20 -9.57 -6.05
C ALA A 201 13.47 -10.46 -7.27
N LYS A 202 12.45 -10.61 -8.10
CA LYS A 202 12.50 -11.34 -9.37
C LYS A 202 11.72 -10.54 -10.41
N TRP A 203 12.16 -10.64 -11.66
CA TRP A 203 11.49 -10.07 -12.83
C TRP A 203 11.32 -11.19 -13.86
N THR A 204 10.09 -11.70 -13.98
CA THR A 204 9.74 -12.73 -14.97
C THR A 204 9.43 -12.06 -16.30
N GLU A 205 9.91 -12.63 -17.40
CA GLU A 205 9.58 -12.15 -18.74
C GLU A 205 8.07 -11.92 -18.92
N PRO A 206 7.68 -10.84 -19.59
CA PRO A 206 8.50 -9.91 -20.40
C PRO A 206 9.13 -8.75 -19.62
N ALA A 207 9.21 -8.79 -18.29
CA ALA A 207 9.91 -7.81 -17.50
C ALA A 207 11.44 -8.03 -17.55
N THR A 208 12.19 -6.94 -17.43
CA THR A 208 13.66 -6.98 -17.38
C THR A 208 14.17 -6.49 -16.04
N VAL A 209 15.24 -7.12 -15.56
CA VAL A 209 15.92 -6.68 -14.33
C VAL A 209 16.49 -5.27 -14.57
N PRO A 210 16.20 -4.29 -13.69
CA PRO A 210 16.78 -2.96 -13.82
C PRO A 210 18.31 -2.99 -13.76
N LYS A 211 19.01 -2.27 -14.63
CA LYS A 211 20.48 -2.24 -14.67
C LYS A 211 21.09 -1.80 -13.34
N TRP A 212 20.49 -0.80 -12.68
CA TRP A 212 20.95 -0.34 -11.37
C TRP A 212 20.85 -1.42 -10.28
N PHE A 213 19.92 -2.38 -10.41
CA PHE A 213 19.79 -3.49 -9.49
C PHE A 213 20.84 -4.58 -9.79
N SER A 214 20.94 -5.04 -11.05
CA SER A 214 21.88 -6.09 -11.45
C SER A 214 23.34 -5.69 -11.18
N ASN A 215 23.72 -4.45 -11.49
CA ASN A 215 25.10 -3.99 -11.28
C ASN A 215 25.50 -4.00 -9.81
N ARG A 216 24.61 -3.51 -8.91
CA ARG A 216 24.91 -3.42 -7.47
C ARG A 216 24.91 -4.78 -6.78
N VAL A 217 24.03 -5.70 -7.17
CA VAL A 217 24.05 -7.07 -6.61
C VAL A 217 25.34 -7.80 -7.00
N GLN A 218 25.84 -7.58 -8.24
CA GLN A 218 27.14 -8.14 -8.66
C GLN A 218 28.33 -7.55 -7.91
N ASP A 219 28.32 -6.23 -7.62
CA ASP A 219 29.35 -5.55 -6.85
C ASP A 219 29.39 -6.06 -5.40
N ASP A 220 28.24 -6.31 -4.77
CA ASP A 220 28.15 -6.89 -3.42
C ASP A 220 28.68 -8.34 -3.39
N GLU A 221 28.36 -9.16 -4.39
CA GLU A 221 28.90 -10.53 -4.49
C GLU A 221 30.40 -10.55 -4.73
N SER A 222 30.95 -9.62 -5.50
CA SER A 222 32.39 -9.51 -5.77
C SER A 222 33.19 -9.05 -4.56
N ASN A 223 32.60 -8.23 -3.67
CA ASN A 223 33.22 -7.77 -2.43
C ASN A 223 33.13 -8.79 -1.28
N PHE A 224 32.28 -9.82 -1.41
CA PHE A 224 32.14 -10.91 -0.45
C PHE A 224 33.05 -12.09 -0.83
N GLN A 225 34.37 -11.89 -0.94
CA GLN A 225 35.33 -12.99 -0.92
C GLN A 225 35.25 -13.70 0.44
N ARG A 226 34.59 -14.87 0.45
CA ARG A 226 34.62 -15.76 1.64
C ARG A 226 36.05 -16.01 2.05
N PRO A 227 36.44 -15.79 3.32
CA PRO A 227 37.74 -16.20 3.78
C PRO A 227 37.88 -17.73 3.55
N SER A 228 38.88 -18.10 2.84
CA SER A 228 39.24 -19.50 2.60
C SER A 228 39.29 -20.22 3.94
N ARG A 229 38.47 -21.28 4.13
CA ARG A 229 38.64 -22.20 5.25
C ARG A 229 40.03 -22.80 5.14
N VAL A 230 40.96 -22.34 5.95
CA VAL A 230 42.19 -23.03 6.25
C VAL A 230 41.79 -24.34 6.97
N ARG A 231 41.93 -25.47 6.29
CA ARG A 231 41.85 -26.77 6.94
C ARG A 231 43.17 -26.95 7.71
N GLY A 232 43.08 -26.92 9.02
CA GLY A 232 44.06 -27.47 9.92
C GLY A 232 43.67 -28.89 10.31
#